data_78ad59180d787d80a0e5846554651a98
#
_entry.id   78ad59180d787d80a0e5846554651a98
#
_cell.length_a   1.000
_cell.length_b   1.000
_cell.length_c   1.000
_cell.angle_alpha   90.00
_cell.angle_beta   90.00
_cell.angle_gamma   90.00
#
_symmetry.space_group_name_H-M   'P 1'
#
loop_
_entity.id
_entity.type
_entity.pdbx_description
1 polymer ?
#
loop_
_entity_poly.entity_id
_entity_poly.type
_entity_poly.pdbx_seq_one_letter_code
_entity_poly.pdbx_strand_id
1 'polypeptide(L)'
;TPLDNGVTLNVLSVFDRDNWQDPSDPDRINIALYHGSVSGVKTDTGWVMEHGENDISIFDNFDFGFLGDIHKTNQSLDKEGRIHYPGSTVQQNHGETNDKGFLLWNIVSKDEFTCEHVVLENPKPFVTIELTAKGRIPKNTTIDAGARLRLVSNNSLPLDRMRRAVDVAKT
;
A
#
# COMPACT_ATOMS: atom_id res chain seq x y z
N THR A 1 21.36 -7.89 -10.39
CA THR A 1 22.52 -7.75 -9.49
C THR A 1 22.60 -8.97 -8.58
N PRO A 2 23.59 -9.85 -8.71
CA PRO A 2 23.80 -10.95 -7.79
C PRO A 2 24.28 -10.45 -6.41
N LEU A 3 23.82 -11.12 -5.36
CA LEU A 3 24.27 -10.94 -3.98
C LEU A 3 25.07 -12.18 -3.53
N ASP A 4 25.92 -12.02 -2.51
CA ASP A 4 26.83 -13.09 -2.05
C ASP A 4 26.11 -14.31 -1.43
N ASN A 5 24.84 -14.14 -1.02
CA ASN A 5 24.04 -15.17 -0.35
C ASN A 5 23.17 -16.04 -1.30
N GLY A 6 23.50 -16.13 -2.58
CA GLY A 6 22.75 -16.93 -3.54
C GLY A 6 21.47 -16.27 -4.08
N VAL A 7 21.26 -14.99 -3.79
CA VAL A 7 20.11 -14.21 -4.29
C VAL A 7 20.55 -13.33 -5.46
N THR A 8 19.67 -13.15 -6.44
CA THR A 8 19.83 -12.18 -7.53
C THR A 8 18.65 -11.22 -7.55
N LEU A 9 18.93 -9.92 -7.51
CA LEU A 9 17.93 -8.87 -7.68
C LEU A 9 17.88 -8.45 -9.16
N ASN A 10 16.69 -8.51 -9.76
CA ASN A 10 16.43 -8.19 -11.16
C ASN A 10 15.48 -6.99 -11.20
N VAL A 11 15.94 -5.86 -11.74
CA VAL A 11 15.13 -4.64 -11.81
C VAL A 11 14.36 -4.63 -13.12
N LEU A 12 13.03 -4.62 -13.05
CA LEU A 12 12.12 -4.46 -14.18
C LEU A 12 11.66 -2.99 -14.21
N SER A 13 12.51 -2.11 -14.72
CA SER A 13 12.21 -0.68 -14.80
C SER A 13 11.14 -0.39 -15.85
N VAL A 14 10.06 0.29 -15.49
CA VAL A 14 9.01 0.73 -16.44
C VAL A 14 9.53 1.72 -17.49
N PHE A 15 10.66 2.37 -17.21
CA PHE A 15 11.31 3.31 -18.13
C PHE A 15 12.29 2.65 -19.10
N ASP A 16 12.55 1.34 -18.97
CA ASP A 16 13.57 0.62 -19.74
C ASP A 16 13.13 -0.81 -20.05
N ARG A 17 11.92 -0.95 -20.59
CA ARG A 17 11.29 -2.26 -20.87
C ARG A 17 12.06 -3.09 -21.88
N ASP A 18 12.67 -2.45 -22.87
CA ASP A 18 13.41 -3.14 -23.95
C ASP A 18 14.66 -3.86 -23.43
N ASN A 19 15.13 -3.51 -22.24
CA ASN A 19 16.29 -4.12 -21.58
C ASN A 19 15.90 -5.06 -20.43
N TRP A 20 14.63 -5.39 -20.25
CA TRP A 20 14.24 -6.42 -19.30
C TRP A 20 14.83 -7.76 -19.70
N GLN A 21 15.39 -8.45 -18.72
CA GLN A 21 16.03 -9.74 -18.93
C GLN A 21 15.49 -10.76 -17.93
N ASP A 22 15.29 -11.96 -18.41
CA ASP A 22 15.05 -13.12 -17.56
C ASP A 22 16.27 -13.43 -16.67
N PRO A 23 16.08 -14.13 -15.56
CA PRO A 23 17.17 -14.57 -14.72
C PRO A 23 18.23 -15.36 -15.50
N SER A 24 19.49 -14.96 -15.39
CA SER A 24 20.59 -15.64 -16.08
C SER A 24 21.05 -16.93 -15.38
N ASP A 25 20.70 -17.10 -14.11
CA ASP A 25 21.07 -18.26 -13.29
C ASP A 25 19.81 -18.78 -12.55
N PRO A 26 19.20 -19.86 -13.04
CA PRO A 26 18.00 -20.42 -12.42
C PRO A 26 18.27 -21.15 -11.09
N ASP A 27 19.52 -21.46 -10.75
CA ASP A 27 19.85 -22.10 -9.48
C ASP A 27 19.87 -21.13 -8.31
N ARG A 28 19.93 -19.82 -8.60
CA ARG A 28 19.83 -18.76 -7.59
C ARG A 28 18.39 -18.42 -7.28
N ILE A 29 18.16 -17.78 -6.14
CA ILE A 29 16.87 -17.17 -5.81
C ILE A 29 16.76 -15.84 -6.58
N ASN A 30 15.86 -15.78 -7.55
CA ASN A 30 15.69 -14.63 -8.43
C ASN A 30 14.49 -13.79 -7.98
N ILE A 31 14.75 -12.57 -7.55
CA ILE A 31 13.74 -11.63 -7.09
C ILE A 31 13.59 -10.52 -8.13
N ALA A 32 12.37 -10.36 -8.67
CA ALA A 32 12.03 -9.22 -9.50
C ALA A 32 11.70 -8.00 -8.62
N LEU A 33 12.28 -6.86 -8.94
CA LEU A 33 11.94 -5.56 -8.36
C LEU A 33 11.17 -4.76 -9.42
N TYR A 34 9.92 -4.42 -9.15
CA TYR A 34 9.05 -3.74 -10.09
C TYR A 34 8.28 -2.60 -9.41
N HIS A 35 8.26 -1.42 -10.03
CA HIS A 35 7.48 -0.28 -9.56
C HIS A 35 6.51 0.18 -10.64
N GLY A 36 5.28 -0.26 -10.55
CA GLY A 36 4.21 0.00 -11.51
C GLY A 36 2.99 -0.84 -11.20
N SER A 37 1.93 -0.67 -11.99
CA SER A 37 0.67 -1.38 -11.79
C SER A 37 0.63 -2.72 -12.54
N VAL A 38 0.07 -3.73 -11.88
CA VAL A 38 -0.24 -5.04 -12.47
C VAL A 38 -1.75 -5.18 -12.59
N SER A 39 -2.22 -5.76 -13.70
CA SER A 39 -3.65 -6.00 -13.94
C SER A 39 -4.30 -6.78 -12.78
N GLY A 40 -5.48 -6.36 -12.36
CA GLY A 40 -6.24 -6.99 -11.27
C GLY A 40 -5.93 -6.47 -9.87
N VAL A 41 -4.95 -5.57 -9.69
CA VAL A 41 -4.67 -4.98 -8.36
C VAL A 41 -5.83 -4.11 -7.88
N LYS A 42 -5.93 -4.00 -6.55
CA LYS A 42 -6.95 -3.18 -5.88
C LYS A 42 -6.32 -1.95 -5.24
N THR A 43 -7.02 -0.85 -5.26
CA THR A 43 -6.70 0.34 -4.46
C THR A 43 -7.31 0.25 -3.06
N ASP A 44 -6.93 1.15 -2.15
CA ASP A 44 -7.53 1.25 -0.80
C ASP A 44 -9.05 1.51 -0.85
N THR A 45 -9.54 2.19 -1.88
CA THR A 45 -10.98 2.45 -2.08
C THR A 45 -11.74 1.23 -2.60
N GLY A 46 -11.05 0.11 -2.87
CA GLY A 46 -11.64 -1.12 -3.39
C GLY A 46 -11.81 -1.16 -4.91
N TRP A 47 -11.39 -0.10 -5.62
CA TRP A 47 -11.39 -0.10 -7.08
C TRP A 47 -10.37 -1.11 -7.61
N VAL A 48 -10.79 -1.92 -8.59
CA VAL A 48 -9.94 -2.91 -9.25
C VAL A 48 -9.42 -2.31 -10.55
N MET A 49 -8.11 -2.33 -10.72
CA MET A 49 -7.45 -1.92 -11.95
C MET A 49 -7.46 -3.11 -12.93
N GLU A 50 -8.50 -3.19 -13.77
CA GLU A 50 -8.64 -4.30 -14.71
C GLU A 50 -7.49 -4.35 -15.74
N HIS A 51 -6.98 -3.18 -16.12
CA HIS A 51 -5.86 -3.02 -17.05
C HIS A 51 -4.75 -2.22 -16.37
N GLY A 52 -3.76 -2.93 -15.84
CA GLY A 52 -2.52 -2.37 -15.34
C GLY A 52 -1.51 -2.13 -16.48
N GLU A 53 -0.35 -1.59 -16.14
CA GLU A 53 0.75 -1.42 -17.10
C GLU A 53 1.27 -2.75 -17.63
N ASN A 54 1.17 -3.80 -16.82
CA ASN A 54 1.58 -5.17 -17.16
C ASN A 54 0.62 -6.19 -16.55
N ASP A 55 0.71 -7.42 -17.04
CA ASP A 55 0.08 -8.59 -16.43
C ASP A 55 1.06 -9.29 -15.47
N ILE A 56 0.52 -10.12 -14.59
CA ILE A 56 1.32 -10.87 -13.60
C ILE A 56 2.35 -11.80 -14.27
N SER A 57 2.12 -12.21 -15.50
CA SER A 57 3.02 -13.08 -16.28
C SER A 57 4.44 -12.52 -16.48
N ILE A 58 4.66 -11.22 -16.27
CA ILE A 58 6.03 -10.66 -16.30
C ILE A 58 6.93 -11.24 -15.22
N PHE A 59 6.36 -11.92 -14.22
CA PHE A 59 7.08 -12.54 -13.10
C PHE A 59 7.26 -14.04 -13.25
N ASP A 60 6.77 -14.69 -14.33
CA ASP A 60 6.74 -16.15 -14.46
C ASP A 60 8.12 -16.82 -14.36
N ASN A 61 9.19 -16.10 -14.73
CA ASN A 61 10.55 -16.60 -14.67
C ASN A 61 11.30 -16.21 -13.38
N PHE A 62 10.62 -15.58 -12.41
CA PHE A 62 11.19 -15.16 -11.13
C PHE A 62 10.61 -15.97 -9.98
N ASP A 63 11.42 -16.17 -8.95
CA ASP A 63 10.97 -16.88 -7.74
C ASP A 63 10.12 -15.99 -6.84
N PHE A 64 10.40 -14.67 -6.82
CA PHE A 64 9.66 -13.67 -6.06
C PHE A 64 9.53 -12.35 -6.83
N GLY A 65 8.47 -11.61 -6.55
CA GLY A 65 8.26 -10.24 -7.04
C GLY A 65 8.00 -9.27 -5.89
N PHE A 66 8.91 -8.31 -5.71
CA PHE A 66 8.77 -7.23 -4.73
C PHE A 66 8.32 -5.98 -5.47
N LEU A 67 7.10 -5.56 -5.18
CA LEU A 67 6.38 -4.57 -5.99
C LEU A 67 6.24 -3.24 -5.25
N GLY A 68 6.13 -2.14 -6.00
CA GLY A 68 5.81 -0.80 -5.51
C GLY A 68 4.78 -0.12 -6.39
N ASP A 69 4.41 1.13 -6.08
CA ASP A 69 3.40 1.98 -6.72
C ASP A 69 1.99 1.87 -6.10
N ILE A 70 1.50 0.69 -5.83
CA ILE A 70 0.15 0.49 -5.28
C ILE A 70 0.17 0.66 -3.77
N HIS A 71 -0.64 1.61 -3.27
CA HIS A 71 -0.66 1.99 -1.85
C HIS A 71 -1.48 1.05 -0.97
N LYS A 72 -2.35 0.21 -1.54
CA LYS A 72 -3.12 -0.77 -0.78
C LYS A 72 -2.19 -1.73 -0.06
N THR A 73 -2.36 -1.78 1.25
CA THR A 73 -1.53 -2.55 2.17
C THR A 73 -1.62 -4.04 1.92
N ASN A 74 -0.45 -4.71 1.93
CA ASN A 74 -0.31 -6.15 2.03
C ASN A 74 -1.11 -6.93 0.98
N GLN A 75 -0.87 -6.65 -0.30
CA GLN A 75 -1.62 -7.28 -1.40
C GLN A 75 -0.76 -8.28 -2.18
N SER A 76 -1.00 -9.58 -1.96
CA SER A 76 -0.46 -10.64 -2.80
C SER A 76 -1.22 -10.75 -4.12
N LEU A 77 -0.52 -11.00 -5.21
CA LEU A 77 -1.09 -11.18 -6.54
C LEU A 77 -1.19 -12.65 -6.94
N ASP A 78 -0.43 -13.51 -6.31
CA ASP A 78 -0.42 -14.94 -6.53
C ASP A 78 -0.95 -15.70 -5.28
N LYS A 79 -1.20 -17.00 -5.43
CA LYS A 79 -1.72 -17.84 -4.35
C LYS A 79 -0.66 -18.21 -3.32
N GLU A 80 0.57 -18.29 -3.77
CA GLU A 80 1.73 -18.68 -2.99
C GLU A 80 2.26 -17.53 -2.13
N GLY A 81 1.85 -16.28 -2.41
CA GLY A 81 2.30 -15.10 -1.69
C GLY A 81 3.69 -14.63 -2.07
N ARG A 82 4.16 -14.96 -3.28
CA ARG A 82 5.51 -14.65 -3.78
C ARG A 82 5.59 -13.30 -4.49
N ILE A 83 4.49 -12.86 -5.11
CA ILE A 83 4.39 -11.62 -5.86
C ILE A 83 3.53 -10.65 -5.06
N HIS A 84 4.15 -9.59 -4.50
CA HIS A 84 3.50 -8.87 -3.42
C HIS A 84 3.76 -7.36 -3.43
N TYR A 85 2.68 -6.58 -3.24
CA TYR A 85 2.74 -5.16 -2.94
C TYR A 85 2.72 -4.94 -1.42
N PRO A 86 3.69 -4.24 -0.84
CA PRO A 86 3.67 -3.87 0.58
C PRO A 86 2.60 -2.81 0.89
N GLY A 87 2.27 -1.99 -0.09
CA GLY A 87 1.58 -0.74 0.10
C GLY A 87 2.53 0.42 0.37
N SER A 88 1.99 1.56 0.80
CA SER A 88 2.79 2.70 1.25
C SER A 88 3.22 2.54 2.71
N THR A 89 4.35 3.12 3.10
CA THR A 89 4.85 3.10 4.48
C THR A 89 4.07 4.04 5.42
N VAL A 90 3.33 4.98 4.85
CA VAL A 90 2.51 5.95 5.59
C VAL A 90 1.24 6.24 4.80
N GLN A 91 0.15 6.49 5.50
CA GLN A 91 -1.10 6.95 4.92
C GLN A 91 -0.91 8.30 4.22
N GLN A 92 -1.28 8.41 2.95
CA GLN A 92 -1.04 9.59 2.12
C GLN A 92 -2.26 10.50 1.96
N ASN A 93 -3.46 9.98 2.19
CA ASN A 93 -4.69 10.73 2.06
C ASN A 93 -5.83 10.12 2.89
N HIS A 94 -6.99 10.83 2.92
CA HIS A 94 -8.18 10.40 3.68
C HIS A 94 -8.91 9.19 3.09
N GLY A 95 -8.57 8.72 1.91
CA GLY A 95 -9.16 7.52 1.29
C GLY A 95 -8.40 6.24 1.60
N GLU A 96 -7.24 6.35 2.24
CA GLU A 96 -6.40 5.21 2.59
C GLU A 96 -6.64 4.74 4.02
N THR A 97 -6.43 3.45 4.26
CA THR A 97 -6.38 2.88 5.60
C THR A 97 -5.11 3.29 6.35
N ASN A 98 -5.10 3.22 7.69
CA ASN A 98 -3.96 3.63 8.52
C ASN A 98 -3.10 2.45 8.98
N ASP A 99 -3.25 1.28 8.40
CA ASP A 99 -2.48 0.06 8.63
C ASP A 99 -1.23 -0.03 7.73
N LYS A 100 -0.62 1.09 7.45
CA LYS A 100 0.53 1.21 6.55
C LYS A 100 1.81 0.68 7.17
N GLY A 101 2.73 0.20 6.33
CA GLY A 101 3.94 -0.43 6.83
C GLY A 101 4.85 -0.95 5.72
N PHE A 102 5.49 -2.07 5.99
CA PHE A 102 6.35 -2.75 5.03
C PHE A 102 6.24 -4.26 5.15
N LEU A 103 6.74 -4.98 4.16
CA LEU A 103 6.85 -6.44 4.20
C LEU A 103 8.25 -6.85 4.65
N LEU A 104 8.30 -7.67 5.70
CA LEU A 104 9.51 -8.33 6.15
C LEU A 104 9.55 -9.75 5.57
N TRP A 105 10.55 -10.00 4.72
CA TRP A 105 10.75 -11.30 4.11
C TRP A 105 11.89 -12.06 4.78
N ASN A 106 11.63 -13.32 5.10
CA ASN A 106 12.68 -14.27 5.45
C ASN A 106 12.64 -15.40 4.42
N ILE A 107 13.63 -15.45 3.55
CA ILE A 107 13.72 -16.40 2.43
C ILE A 107 14.90 -17.33 2.69
N VAL A 108 14.60 -18.59 3.00
CA VAL A 108 15.59 -19.65 3.23
C VAL A 108 15.90 -20.35 1.91
N SER A 109 14.88 -20.62 1.11
CA SER A 109 14.99 -21.21 -0.23
C SER A 109 13.83 -20.74 -1.10
N LYS A 110 13.76 -21.21 -2.35
CA LYS A 110 12.63 -20.93 -3.25
C LYS A 110 11.30 -21.44 -2.70
N ASP A 111 11.32 -22.50 -1.90
CA ASP A 111 10.13 -23.17 -1.37
C ASP A 111 9.91 -22.94 0.14
N GLU A 112 10.91 -22.38 0.82
CA GLU A 112 10.84 -22.10 2.25
C GLU A 112 11.06 -20.61 2.50
N PHE A 113 9.97 -19.91 2.78
CA PHE A 113 9.99 -18.46 3.05
C PHE A 113 8.82 -18.04 3.93
N THR A 114 8.94 -16.87 4.54
CA THR A 114 7.85 -16.18 5.22
C THR A 114 7.82 -14.72 4.78
N CYS A 115 6.62 -14.17 4.73
CA CYS A 115 6.37 -12.75 4.47
C CYS A 115 5.44 -12.22 5.55
N GLU A 116 5.89 -11.24 6.31
CA GLU A 116 5.14 -10.61 7.40
C GLU A 116 4.92 -9.13 7.10
N HIS A 117 3.68 -8.66 7.27
CA HIS A 117 3.40 -7.24 7.19
C HIS A 117 3.64 -6.59 8.57
N VAL A 118 4.60 -5.68 8.62
CA VAL A 118 4.97 -4.91 9.82
C VAL A 118 4.34 -3.53 9.73
N VAL A 119 3.36 -3.26 10.60
CA VAL A 119 2.68 -1.96 10.66
C VAL A 119 3.58 -0.92 11.30
N LEU A 120 3.65 0.26 10.68
CA LEU A 120 4.35 1.41 11.22
C LEU A 120 3.38 2.37 11.91
N GLU A 121 3.79 2.92 13.04
CA GLU A 121 3.03 3.96 13.72
C GLU A 121 2.99 5.23 12.85
N ASN A 122 1.78 5.78 12.70
CA ASN A 122 1.58 7.03 11.98
C ASN A 122 1.28 8.17 12.98
N PRO A 123 2.26 9.04 13.27
CA PRO A 123 2.08 10.11 14.26
C PRO A 123 1.15 11.23 13.78
N LYS A 124 0.76 11.24 12.49
CA LYS A 124 -0.11 12.26 11.89
C LYS A 124 -1.14 11.62 10.96
N PRO A 125 -2.04 10.77 11.48
CA PRO A 125 -3.00 10.06 10.64
C PRO A 125 -3.99 11.00 9.96
N PHE A 126 -4.47 10.60 8.78
CA PHE A 126 -5.62 11.21 8.13
C PHE A 126 -6.89 10.60 8.70
N VAL A 127 -7.69 11.40 9.39
CA VAL A 127 -8.93 10.96 10.04
C VAL A 127 -10.12 11.69 9.43
N THR A 128 -11.12 10.92 9.00
CA THR A 128 -12.40 11.48 8.55
C THR A 128 -13.44 11.31 9.67
N ILE A 129 -14.06 12.40 10.08
CA ILE A 129 -15.10 12.41 11.11
C ILE A 129 -16.41 12.84 10.46
N GLU A 130 -17.40 11.97 10.52
CA GLU A 130 -18.77 12.30 10.12
C GLU A 130 -19.45 13.07 11.26
N LEU A 131 -19.92 14.27 10.95
CA LEU A 131 -20.66 15.09 11.89
C LEU A 131 -22.08 14.55 12.10
N THR A 132 -22.58 14.67 13.31
CA THR A 132 -23.99 14.38 13.60
C THR A 132 -24.91 15.26 12.77
N ALA A 133 -26.20 14.92 12.68
CA ALA A 133 -27.23 15.73 12.01
C ALA A 133 -27.34 17.18 12.56
N LYS A 134 -26.84 17.41 13.78
CA LYS A 134 -26.77 18.75 14.40
C LYS A 134 -25.44 19.47 14.14
N GLY A 135 -24.54 18.90 13.33
CA GLY A 135 -23.23 19.47 12.99
C GLY A 135 -22.23 19.43 14.14
N ARG A 136 -22.28 18.42 14.99
CA ARG A 136 -21.36 18.24 16.12
C ARG A 136 -20.49 17.01 15.89
N ILE A 137 -19.26 17.05 16.37
CA ILE A 137 -18.40 15.87 16.51
C ILE A 137 -19.10 14.87 17.44
N PRO A 138 -19.19 13.58 17.10
CA PRO A 138 -19.76 12.57 18.00
C PRO A 138 -19.00 12.52 19.33
N LYS A 139 -19.72 12.34 20.45
CA LYS A 139 -19.12 12.40 21.80
C LYS A 139 -18.00 11.37 22.07
N ASN A 140 -18.05 10.24 21.39
CA ASN A 140 -17.08 9.14 21.58
C ASN A 140 -15.98 9.16 20.53
N THR A 141 -15.78 10.27 19.82
CA THR A 141 -14.71 10.41 18.85
C THR A 141 -13.40 10.69 19.58
N THR A 142 -12.43 9.80 19.42
CA THR A 142 -11.06 10.05 19.84
C THR A 142 -10.30 10.64 18.66
N ILE A 143 -9.56 11.71 18.90
CA ILE A 143 -8.73 12.38 17.91
C ILE A 143 -7.31 12.38 18.43
N ASP A 144 -6.41 11.72 17.71
CA ASP A 144 -5.00 11.70 18.08
C ASP A 144 -4.36 13.07 17.85
N ALA A 145 -3.47 13.46 18.76
CA ALA A 145 -2.72 14.70 18.63
C ALA A 145 -1.92 14.69 17.31
N GLY A 146 -2.07 15.75 16.51
CA GLY A 146 -1.40 15.86 15.20
C GLY A 146 -2.14 15.23 14.04
N ALA A 147 -3.31 14.60 14.26
CA ALA A 147 -4.13 14.05 13.18
C ALA A 147 -4.54 15.13 12.15
N ARG A 148 -4.56 14.75 10.88
CA ARG A 148 -5.08 15.56 9.76
C ARG A 148 -6.55 15.28 9.59
N LEU A 149 -7.40 16.21 10.02
CA LEU A 149 -8.84 15.99 10.10
C LEU A 149 -9.56 16.43 8.83
N ARG A 150 -10.50 15.60 8.39
CA ARG A 150 -11.55 15.95 7.44
C ARG A 150 -12.90 15.78 8.13
N LEU A 151 -13.66 16.87 8.26
CA LEU A 151 -15.02 16.84 8.77
C LEU A 151 -15.99 16.74 7.59
N VAL A 152 -16.86 15.75 7.60
CA VAL A 152 -17.88 15.54 6.56
C VAL A 152 -19.27 15.55 7.19
N SER A 153 -20.26 15.90 6.40
CA SER A 153 -21.67 15.83 6.81
C SER A 153 -22.52 15.34 5.65
N ASN A 154 -23.36 14.35 5.92
CA ASN A 154 -24.38 13.86 5.00
C ASN A 154 -25.68 14.70 5.08
N ASN A 155 -25.70 15.74 5.92
CA ASN A 155 -26.80 16.65 6.10
C ASN A 155 -26.46 18.05 5.60
N SER A 156 -27.47 18.78 5.12
CA SER A 156 -27.31 20.20 4.81
C SER A 156 -27.12 20.98 6.12
N LEU A 157 -25.90 21.42 6.39
CA LEU A 157 -25.55 22.19 7.59
C LEU A 157 -25.24 23.64 7.23
N PRO A 158 -25.72 24.62 8.04
CA PRO A 158 -25.27 26.00 7.93
C PRO A 158 -23.77 26.14 8.15
N LEU A 159 -23.13 27.05 7.44
CA LEU A 159 -21.68 27.27 7.46
C LEU A 159 -21.14 27.58 8.86
N ASP A 160 -21.90 28.32 9.68
CA ASP A 160 -21.54 28.64 11.06
C ASP A 160 -21.43 27.40 11.94
N ARG A 161 -22.26 26.37 11.71
CA ARG A 161 -22.16 25.09 12.42
C ARG A 161 -20.93 24.30 12.01
N MET A 162 -20.61 24.28 10.71
CA MET A 162 -19.37 23.64 10.23
C MET A 162 -18.13 24.31 10.83
N ARG A 163 -18.09 25.65 10.88
CA ARG A 163 -17.00 26.40 11.50
C ARG A 163 -16.82 26.06 12.97
N ARG A 164 -17.91 26.01 13.76
CA ARG A 164 -17.84 25.61 15.18
C ARG A 164 -17.31 24.20 15.36
N ALA A 165 -17.66 23.24 14.50
CA ALA A 165 -17.10 21.89 14.58
C ALA A 165 -15.59 21.88 14.32
N VAL A 166 -15.10 22.70 13.38
CA VAL A 166 -13.66 22.88 13.14
C VAL A 166 -12.97 23.49 14.35
N ASP A 167 -13.57 24.51 14.99
CA ASP A 167 -12.98 25.14 16.19
C ASP A 167 -12.87 24.15 17.36
N VAL A 168 -13.90 23.33 17.58
CA VAL A 168 -13.88 22.26 18.60
C VAL A 168 -12.82 21.20 18.29
N ALA A 169 -12.57 20.89 17.01
CA ALA A 169 -11.58 19.89 16.63
C ALA A 169 -10.12 20.36 16.81
N LYS A 170 -9.89 21.66 17.02
CA LYS A 170 -8.57 22.27 17.22
C LYS A 170 -8.19 22.36 18.70
N THR A 171 -9.11 22.16 19.61
CA THR A 171 -8.90 22.22 21.06
C THR A 171 -8.62 20.84 21.65
#